data_412fcd80cc4ef3e8bb332774914b29d2
#
_entry.id   412fcd80cc4ef3e8bb332774914b29d2
#
_cell.length_a   1.000
_cell.length_b   1.000
_cell.length_c   1.000
_cell.angle_alpha   90.00
_cell.angle_beta   90.00
_cell.angle_gamma   90.00
#
_symmetry.space_group_name_H-M   'P 1'
#
loop_
_entity.id
_entity.type
_entity.pdbx_description
1 polymer ?
#
loop_
_entity_poly.entity_id
_entity_poly.type
_entity_poly.pdbx_seq_one_letter_code
_entity_poly.pdbx_strand_id
1 'polypeptide(L)'
;MDSKANIKICQMSQKDIDSIKENFSSDFDKFWSYETLAQDFKSNDSTYFACKTVDDIVVGFIGLKIVLDNADIMNIAVKKDYRNHGIGSLLLKQAILHAMSKNCMQIMLEVNSTNSPAIALYEKFCFQKISVRKKYYNQIDDAIIMQKIL
;
A
#
# COMPACT_ATOMS: atom_id res chain seq x y z
N MET A 1 -4.40 8.46 -26.75
CA MET A 1 -4.21 8.91 -25.37
C MET A 1 -3.85 7.73 -24.50
N ASP A 2 -2.83 7.87 -23.70
CA ASP A 2 -2.38 6.79 -22.82
C ASP A 2 -3.43 6.55 -21.73
N SER A 3 -3.98 5.32 -21.67
CA SER A 3 -4.94 4.93 -20.63
C SER A 3 -4.38 5.09 -19.22
N LYS A 4 -3.05 5.08 -19.07
CA LYS A 4 -2.36 5.26 -17.78
C LYS A 4 -2.48 6.67 -17.21
N ALA A 5 -2.85 7.65 -18.04
CA ALA A 5 -3.09 9.03 -17.60
C ALA A 5 -4.47 9.22 -16.98
N ASN A 6 -5.41 8.28 -17.23
CA ASN A 6 -6.81 8.39 -16.79
C ASN A 6 -7.08 7.40 -15.66
N ILE A 7 -6.64 7.76 -14.48
CA ILE A 7 -6.79 6.93 -13.28
C ILE A 7 -7.51 7.70 -12.18
N LYS A 8 -8.17 6.96 -11.31
CA LYS A 8 -8.85 7.54 -10.15
C LYS A 8 -8.57 6.70 -8.92
N ILE A 9 -8.58 7.35 -7.76
CA ILE A 9 -8.46 6.70 -6.45
C ILE A 9 -9.85 6.60 -5.85
N CYS A 10 -10.22 5.44 -5.34
CA CYS A 10 -11.50 5.23 -4.66
C CYS A 10 -11.34 4.16 -3.58
N GLN A 11 -12.31 4.11 -2.68
CA GLN A 11 -12.33 3.05 -1.67
C GLN A 11 -12.53 1.71 -2.39
N MET A 12 -11.74 0.72 -1.99
CA MET A 12 -11.73 -0.59 -2.63
C MET A 12 -12.96 -1.40 -2.23
N SER A 13 -13.63 -1.99 -3.19
CA SER A 13 -14.83 -2.81 -2.98
C SER A 13 -14.50 -4.30 -3.05
N GLN A 14 -15.47 -5.14 -2.63
CA GLN A 14 -15.33 -6.59 -2.77
C GLN A 14 -15.15 -6.99 -4.24
N LYS A 15 -15.84 -6.31 -5.15
CA LYS A 15 -15.69 -6.54 -6.58
C LYS A 15 -14.26 -6.27 -7.04
N ASP A 16 -13.63 -5.25 -6.49
CA ASP A 16 -12.23 -4.91 -6.81
C ASP A 16 -11.29 -6.02 -6.34
N ILE A 17 -11.48 -6.51 -5.12
CA ILE A 17 -10.70 -7.63 -4.58
C ILE A 17 -10.87 -8.87 -5.46
N ASP A 18 -12.11 -9.19 -5.82
CA ASP A 18 -12.39 -10.36 -6.65
C ASP A 18 -11.70 -10.25 -8.02
N SER A 19 -11.67 -9.04 -8.57
CA SER A 19 -11.14 -8.80 -9.92
C SER A 19 -9.64 -9.04 -10.06
N ILE A 20 -8.87 -8.96 -8.98
CA ILE A 20 -7.41 -9.11 -9.04
C ILE A 20 -6.93 -10.52 -8.68
N LYS A 21 -7.85 -11.44 -8.37
CA LYS A 21 -7.52 -12.78 -7.90
C LYS A 21 -6.72 -13.61 -8.91
N GLU A 22 -7.20 -13.64 -10.15
CA GLU A 22 -6.71 -14.59 -11.14
C GLU A 22 -5.24 -14.40 -11.50
N ASN A 23 -4.80 -13.14 -11.67
CA ASN A 23 -3.44 -12.84 -12.08
C ASN A 23 -2.65 -12.12 -10.98
N PHE A 24 -3.04 -12.30 -9.73
CA PHE A 24 -2.50 -11.53 -8.63
C PHE A 24 -0.97 -11.63 -8.52
N SER A 25 -0.44 -12.85 -8.52
CA SER A 25 0.99 -13.07 -8.34
C SER A 25 1.84 -12.64 -9.54
N SER A 26 1.26 -12.61 -10.74
CA SER A 26 1.97 -12.16 -11.94
C SER A 26 1.89 -10.66 -12.14
N ASP A 27 0.78 -10.02 -11.75
CA ASP A 27 0.55 -8.58 -11.93
C ASP A 27 1.17 -7.74 -10.81
N PHE A 28 1.19 -8.26 -9.59
CA PHE A 28 1.71 -7.57 -8.41
C PHE A 28 2.88 -8.33 -7.81
N ASP A 29 3.58 -7.72 -6.87
CA ASP A 29 4.67 -8.40 -6.17
C ASP A 29 4.14 -9.44 -5.20
N LYS A 30 4.96 -10.47 -4.92
CA LYS A 30 4.61 -11.59 -4.05
C LYS A 30 4.76 -11.26 -2.56
N PHE A 31 4.48 -10.02 -2.17
CA PHE A 31 4.60 -9.62 -0.76
C PHE A 31 3.61 -10.39 0.11
N TRP A 32 2.35 -10.42 -0.32
CA TRP A 32 1.29 -11.18 0.32
C TRP A 32 0.66 -12.12 -0.71
N SER A 33 0.16 -13.27 -0.24
CA SER A 33 -0.70 -14.09 -1.09
C SER A 33 -2.04 -13.40 -1.27
N TYR A 34 -2.77 -13.77 -2.33
CA TYR A 34 -4.11 -13.23 -2.54
C TYR A 34 -5.01 -13.55 -1.33
N GLU A 35 -4.89 -14.77 -0.77
CA GLU A 35 -5.71 -15.20 0.36
C GLU A 35 -5.47 -14.33 1.59
N THR A 36 -4.22 -13.99 1.86
CA THR A 36 -3.88 -13.08 2.97
C THR A 36 -4.46 -11.70 2.75
N LEU A 37 -4.36 -11.18 1.54
CA LEU A 37 -4.93 -9.88 1.18
C LEU A 37 -6.45 -9.88 1.36
N ALA A 38 -7.13 -10.90 0.82
CA ALA A 38 -8.59 -11.00 0.89
C ALA A 38 -9.07 -11.11 2.33
N GLN A 39 -8.32 -11.81 3.18
CA GLN A 39 -8.63 -11.95 4.59
C GLN A 39 -8.48 -10.61 5.32
N ASP A 40 -7.38 -9.90 5.10
CA ASP A 40 -7.15 -8.59 5.72
C ASP A 40 -8.18 -7.56 5.26
N PHE A 41 -8.58 -7.61 4.00
CA PHE A 41 -9.61 -6.73 3.45
C PHE A 41 -10.92 -6.81 4.23
N LYS A 42 -11.25 -7.98 4.77
CA LYS A 42 -12.48 -8.22 5.53
C LYS A 42 -12.38 -7.79 7.00
N SER A 43 -11.19 -7.46 7.48
CA SER A 43 -11.00 -7.03 8.87
C SER A 43 -11.71 -5.69 9.12
N ASN A 44 -12.39 -5.57 10.27
CA ASN A 44 -13.12 -4.35 10.64
C ASN A 44 -12.19 -3.14 10.84
N ASP A 45 -10.92 -3.38 11.16
CA ASP A 45 -9.93 -2.33 11.39
C ASP A 45 -9.23 -1.89 10.11
N SER A 46 -9.46 -2.58 9.00
CA SER A 46 -8.77 -2.34 7.73
C SER A 46 -9.58 -1.44 6.82
N THR A 47 -8.87 -0.55 6.12
CA THR A 47 -9.42 0.30 5.07
C THR A 47 -8.51 0.20 3.85
N TYR A 48 -9.11 -0.04 2.69
CA TYR A 48 -8.37 -0.18 1.44
C TYR A 48 -8.82 0.85 0.42
N PHE A 49 -7.85 1.39 -0.31
CA PHE A 49 -8.08 2.27 -1.46
C PHE A 49 -7.47 1.64 -2.70
N ALA A 50 -8.16 1.79 -3.82
CA ALA A 50 -7.71 1.29 -5.11
C ALA A 50 -7.49 2.45 -6.07
N CYS A 51 -6.48 2.29 -6.92
CA CYS A 51 -6.30 3.11 -8.10
C CYS A 51 -6.84 2.33 -9.29
N LYS A 52 -7.78 2.92 -10.03
CA LYS A 52 -8.45 2.25 -11.14
C LYS A 52 -8.40 3.07 -12.41
N THR A 53 -8.39 2.37 -13.53
CA THR A 53 -8.53 3.00 -14.85
C THR A 53 -9.98 3.41 -15.10
N VAL A 54 -10.22 4.12 -16.22
CA VAL A 54 -11.57 4.48 -16.64
C VAL A 54 -12.45 3.25 -16.90
N ASP A 55 -11.85 2.09 -17.20
CA ASP A 55 -12.54 0.83 -17.41
C ASP A 55 -12.71 0.01 -16.13
N ASP A 56 -12.51 0.63 -14.96
CA ASP A 56 -12.61 0.01 -13.64
C ASP A 56 -11.59 -1.13 -13.39
N ILE A 57 -10.46 -1.10 -14.09
CA ILE A 57 -9.38 -2.05 -13.84
C ILE A 57 -8.53 -1.57 -12.66
N VAL A 58 -8.36 -2.42 -11.65
CA VAL A 58 -7.51 -2.11 -10.49
C VAL A 58 -6.05 -2.23 -10.92
N VAL A 59 -5.31 -1.12 -10.82
CA VAL A 59 -3.90 -1.05 -11.18
C VAL A 59 -2.99 -0.78 -9.99
N GLY A 60 -3.57 -0.54 -8.83
CA GLY A 60 -2.84 -0.39 -7.59
C GLY A 60 -3.79 -0.34 -6.40
N PHE A 61 -3.26 -0.60 -5.22
CA PHE A 61 -4.04 -0.52 -3.99
C PHE A 61 -3.14 -0.26 -2.80
N ILE A 62 -3.74 0.22 -1.72
CA ILE A 62 -3.08 0.41 -0.43
C ILE A 62 -4.04 0.02 0.68
N GLY A 63 -3.52 -0.70 1.69
CA GLY A 63 -4.28 -1.09 2.86
C GLY A 63 -3.74 -0.45 4.12
N LEU A 64 -4.64 0.10 4.94
CA LEU A 64 -4.32 0.63 6.25
C LEU A 64 -5.09 -0.15 7.31
N LYS A 65 -4.47 -0.26 8.47
CA LYS A 65 -5.15 -0.73 9.68
C LYS A 65 -5.07 0.37 10.72
N ILE A 66 -6.22 0.81 11.21
CA ILE A 66 -6.30 1.87 12.22
C ILE A 66 -6.79 1.26 13.52
N VAL A 67 -5.96 1.41 14.56
CA VAL A 67 -6.30 1.00 15.92
C VAL A 67 -6.06 2.20 16.82
N LEU A 68 -7.11 2.71 17.44
CA LEU A 68 -7.06 3.93 18.25
C LEU A 68 -6.55 5.11 17.40
N ASP A 69 -5.45 5.72 17.80
CA ASP A 69 -4.86 6.88 17.11
C ASP A 69 -3.63 6.53 16.26
N ASN A 70 -3.43 5.23 15.97
CA ASN A 70 -2.30 4.75 15.19
C ASN A 70 -2.78 4.10 13.90
N ALA A 71 -2.16 4.46 12.78
CA ALA A 71 -2.37 3.83 11.49
C ALA A 71 -1.13 3.05 11.07
N ASP A 72 -1.35 1.83 10.56
CA ASP A 72 -0.29 1.02 9.97
C ASP A 72 -0.60 0.82 8.49
N ILE A 73 0.38 1.06 7.62
CA ILE A 73 0.28 0.66 6.24
C ILE A 73 0.61 -0.84 6.19
N MET A 74 -0.38 -1.63 5.83
CA MET A 74 -0.25 -3.09 5.78
C MET A 74 0.36 -3.56 4.48
N ASN A 75 -0.01 -2.91 3.39
CA ASN A 75 0.52 -3.20 2.06
C ASN A 75 0.28 -2.01 1.14
N ILE A 76 1.09 -1.95 0.08
CA ILE A 76 0.91 -1.05 -1.05
C ILE A 76 1.46 -1.78 -2.26
N ALA A 77 0.69 -1.80 -3.34
CA ALA A 77 1.09 -2.50 -4.55
C ALA A 77 0.64 -1.73 -5.78
N VAL A 78 1.49 -1.75 -6.80
CA VAL A 78 1.19 -1.18 -8.11
C VAL A 78 1.45 -2.26 -9.15
N LYS A 79 0.48 -2.46 -10.04
CA LYS A 79 0.56 -3.42 -11.13
C LYS A 79 1.83 -3.14 -11.95
N LYS A 80 2.58 -4.19 -12.30
CA LYS A 80 3.91 -4.05 -12.92
C LYS A 80 3.94 -3.12 -14.11
N ASP A 81 2.94 -3.22 -14.99
CA ASP A 81 2.87 -2.40 -16.21
C ASP A 81 2.53 -0.93 -15.93
N TYR A 82 2.12 -0.60 -14.71
CA TYR A 82 1.71 0.75 -14.33
C TYR A 82 2.69 1.44 -13.39
N ARG A 83 3.85 0.83 -13.14
CA ARG A 83 4.89 1.42 -12.29
C ARG A 83 5.54 2.62 -12.96
N ASN A 84 6.14 3.49 -12.16
CA ASN A 84 6.79 4.72 -12.61
C ASN A 84 5.82 5.74 -13.24
N HIS A 85 4.54 5.69 -12.85
CA HIS A 85 3.52 6.65 -13.29
C HIS A 85 2.89 7.43 -12.13
N GLY A 86 3.54 7.40 -10.95
CA GLY A 86 3.09 8.17 -9.79
C GLY A 86 1.93 7.54 -9.01
N ILE A 87 1.53 6.31 -9.32
CA ILE A 87 0.38 5.65 -8.65
C ILE A 87 0.68 5.40 -7.17
N GLY A 88 1.89 4.94 -6.84
CA GLY A 88 2.29 4.75 -5.45
C GLY A 88 2.16 6.02 -4.63
N SER A 89 2.56 7.16 -5.20
CA SER A 89 2.43 8.47 -4.55
C SER A 89 0.97 8.86 -4.33
N LEU A 90 0.10 8.61 -5.30
CA LEU A 90 -1.33 8.88 -5.16
C LEU A 90 -1.97 8.04 -4.06
N LEU A 91 -1.64 6.76 -4.02
CA LEU A 91 -2.15 5.84 -3.01
C LEU A 91 -1.67 6.23 -1.61
N LEU A 92 -0.38 6.53 -1.47
CA LEU A 92 0.18 6.92 -0.19
C LEU A 92 -0.43 8.23 0.31
N LYS A 93 -0.60 9.21 -0.58
CA LYS A 93 -1.25 10.47 -0.24
C LYS A 93 -2.68 10.23 0.26
N GLN A 94 -3.43 9.37 -0.40
CA GLN A 94 -4.79 9.03 0.02
C GLN A 94 -4.80 8.40 1.41
N ALA A 95 -3.87 7.49 1.69
CA ALA A 95 -3.75 6.86 2.99
C ALA A 95 -3.44 7.88 4.09
N ILE A 96 -2.54 8.80 3.83
CA ILE A 96 -2.18 9.87 4.78
C ILE A 96 -3.40 10.74 5.09
N LEU A 97 -4.12 11.17 4.05
CA LEU A 97 -5.32 11.99 4.22
C LEU A 97 -6.39 11.25 5.02
N HIS A 98 -6.57 9.97 4.76
CA HIS A 98 -7.54 9.15 5.49
C HIS A 98 -7.15 9.02 6.98
N ALA A 99 -5.89 8.74 7.26
CA ALA A 99 -5.41 8.65 8.65
C ALA A 99 -5.60 9.98 9.39
N MET A 100 -5.33 11.10 8.73
CA MET A 100 -5.57 12.43 9.30
C MET A 100 -7.05 12.65 9.59
N SER A 101 -7.92 12.24 8.68
CA SER A 101 -9.38 12.38 8.86
C SER A 101 -9.92 11.56 10.05
N LYS A 102 -9.19 10.52 10.44
CA LYS A 102 -9.52 9.66 11.59
C LYS A 102 -8.80 10.09 12.86
N ASN A 103 -8.16 11.25 12.84
CA ASN A 103 -7.42 11.80 13.99
C ASN A 103 -6.28 10.91 14.46
N CYS A 104 -5.67 10.17 13.55
CA CYS A 104 -4.47 9.41 13.88
C CYS A 104 -3.31 10.35 14.17
N MET A 105 -2.45 9.96 15.10
CA MET A 105 -1.29 10.75 15.48
C MET A 105 -0.06 10.39 14.66
N GLN A 106 -0.04 9.18 14.10
CA GLN A 106 1.11 8.69 13.33
C GLN A 106 0.70 7.59 12.37
N ILE A 107 1.54 7.40 11.37
CA ILE A 107 1.47 6.25 10.45
C ILE A 107 2.79 5.51 10.54
N MET A 108 2.72 4.18 10.64
CA MET A 108 3.89 3.31 10.66
C MET A 108 3.82 2.30 9.51
N LEU A 109 4.98 1.83 9.09
CA LEU A 109 5.10 0.79 8.08
C LEU A 109 6.39 0.00 8.28
N GLU A 110 6.43 -1.19 7.69
CA GLU A 110 7.65 -1.98 7.55
C GLU A 110 7.97 -2.14 6.08
N VAL A 111 9.24 -2.02 5.73
CA VAL A 111 9.71 -2.16 4.35
C VAL A 111 11.00 -2.96 4.33
N ASN A 112 11.15 -3.83 3.32
CA ASN A 112 12.41 -4.56 3.13
C ASN A 112 13.54 -3.57 2.84
N SER A 113 14.67 -3.74 3.55
CA SER A 113 15.84 -2.86 3.42
C SER A 113 16.40 -2.80 2.00
N THR A 114 16.13 -3.79 1.18
CA THR A 114 16.57 -3.84 -0.22
C THR A 114 15.61 -3.15 -1.18
N ASN A 115 14.42 -2.76 -0.72
CA ASN A 115 13.41 -2.12 -1.56
C ASN A 115 13.64 -0.61 -1.64
N SER A 116 14.68 -0.21 -2.37
CA SER A 116 15.09 1.19 -2.50
C SER A 116 14.00 2.09 -3.09
N PRO A 117 13.25 1.68 -4.12
CA PRO A 117 12.18 2.54 -4.66
C PRO A 117 11.08 2.83 -3.62
N ALA A 118 10.69 1.84 -2.82
CA ALA A 118 9.67 2.04 -1.79
C ALA A 118 10.18 2.96 -0.69
N ILE A 119 11.41 2.75 -0.23
CA ILE A 119 12.02 3.59 0.80
C ILE A 119 12.08 5.05 0.33
N ALA A 120 12.50 5.28 -0.91
CA ALA A 120 12.54 6.63 -1.48
C ALA A 120 11.16 7.27 -1.53
N LEU A 121 10.13 6.50 -1.89
CA LEU A 121 8.75 6.98 -1.89
C LEU A 121 8.31 7.41 -0.48
N TYR A 122 8.57 6.59 0.52
CA TYR A 122 8.19 6.91 1.90
C TYR A 122 8.94 8.13 2.42
N GLU A 123 10.24 8.22 2.15
CA GLU A 123 11.04 9.39 2.55
C GLU A 123 10.53 10.67 1.91
N LYS A 124 10.08 10.60 0.65
CA LYS A 124 9.48 11.75 -0.05
C LYS A 124 8.25 12.28 0.68
N PHE A 125 7.50 11.42 1.37
CA PHE A 125 6.34 11.81 2.16
C PHE A 125 6.69 12.01 3.64
N CYS A 126 7.97 12.21 3.93
CA CYS A 126 8.47 12.54 5.28
C CYS A 126 8.36 11.40 6.31
N PHE A 127 8.33 10.16 5.84
CA PHE A 127 8.52 9.03 6.74
C PHE A 127 9.99 8.93 7.13
N GLN A 128 10.25 8.63 8.40
CA GLN A 128 11.59 8.50 8.94
C GLN A 128 11.82 7.09 9.44
N LYS A 129 13.03 6.60 9.23
CA LYS A 129 13.46 5.32 9.78
C LYS A 129 13.59 5.43 11.29
N ILE A 130 12.92 4.55 12.03
CA ILE A 130 13.00 4.54 13.50
C ILE A 130 13.60 3.27 14.07
N SER A 131 13.60 2.15 13.31
CA SER A 131 14.05 0.87 13.83
C SER A 131 14.37 -0.07 12.68
N VAL A 132 15.09 -1.15 12.99
CA VAL A 132 15.43 -2.21 12.05
C VAL A 132 15.19 -3.55 12.73
N ARG A 133 14.47 -4.45 12.05
CA ARG A 133 14.39 -5.87 12.44
C ARG A 133 15.36 -6.65 11.58
N LYS A 134 16.42 -7.17 12.18
CA LYS A 134 17.46 -7.90 11.45
C LYS A 134 16.93 -9.20 10.90
N LYS A 135 17.23 -9.46 9.61
CA LYS A 135 16.93 -10.72 8.90
C LYS A 135 15.46 -11.14 9.03
N TYR A 136 14.56 -10.16 9.00
CA TYR A 136 13.13 -10.39 9.19
C TYR A 136 12.50 -11.08 7.96
N TYR A 137 12.84 -10.60 6.74
CA TYR A 137 12.29 -11.15 5.51
C TYR A 137 13.08 -12.37 5.08
N ASN A 138 12.42 -13.54 5.07
CA ASN A 138 13.01 -14.82 4.66
C ASN A 138 14.32 -15.14 5.38
N GLN A 139 14.52 -14.59 6.59
CA GLN A 139 15.74 -14.75 7.39
C GLN A 139 17.01 -14.25 6.67
N ILE A 140 16.87 -13.41 5.67
CA ILE A 140 17.98 -12.86 4.87
C ILE A 140 18.00 -11.34 4.96
N ASP A 141 16.88 -10.70 4.61
CA ASP A 141 16.80 -9.25 4.51
C ASP A 141 16.25 -8.63 5.79
N ASP A 142 16.75 -7.45 6.13
CA ASP A 142 16.26 -6.67 7.27
C ASP A 142 14.94 -5.99 6.91
N ALA A 143 14.10 -5.78 7.93
CA ALA A 143 12.93 -4.91 7.82
C ALA A 143 13.28 -3.55 8.42
N ILE A 144 13.02 -2.49 7.67
CA ILE A 144 13.12 -1.12 8.18
C ILE A 144 11.73 -0.69 8.62
N ILE A 145 11.62 -0.21 9.85
CA ILE A 145 10.39 0.35 10.39
C ILE A 145 10.46 1.86 10.21
N MET A 146 9.47 2.42 9.54
CA MET A 146 9.39 3.85 9.26
C MET A 146 8.13 4.44 9.89
N GLN A 147 8.20 5.71 10.22
CA GLN A 147 7.13 6.43 10.91
C GLN A 147 6.97 7.82 10.32
N LYS A 148 5.73 8.25 10.19
CA LYS A 148 5.38 9.63 9.89
C LYS A 148 4.48 10.15 11.01
N ILE A 149 4.89 11.25 11.63
CA ILE A 149 4.05 11.97 12.61
C ILE A 149 3.09 12.85 11.83
N LEU A 150 1.84 12.79 12.19
CA LEU A 150 0.77 13.56 11.53
C LEU A 150 0.47 14.88 12.24
#